data_177cea09c6e597d250da8c3e273069d6
#
_entry.id   177cea09c6e597d250da8c3e273069d6
#
_cell.length_a   1.000
_cell.length_b   1.000
_cell.length_c   1.000
_cell.angle_alpha   90.00
_cell.angle_beta   90.00
_cell.angle_gamma   90.00
#
_symmetry.space_group_name_H-M   'P 1'
#
loop_
_entity.id
_entity.type
_entity.pdbx_description
1 polymer ?
#
loop_
_entity_poly.entity_id
_entity_poly.type
_entity_poly.pdbx_seq_one_letter_code
_entity_poly.pdbx_strand_id
1 'polypeptide(L)'
;QLFQMLGFKAPKYAHTATILKNDNGNKRKISKRKDPEASANYYKEIGIPVEAVKEYLLNIANSNFEIWRKQNPDKSIKEFDFQLTKMSVSGALFDMVKLLDIGKNVISKYTAEQVYNEAYEWAETYDNELLELLNNKEYSIKVLNIERGKAKPRRDIAKWSDVKHCIEYMYDDKFFASNDEYEFDKINDKEEIKKILNLYMSKYYDEADDQQTWFGKMKDMAEELGYAREVKEYKKEPEKWPGHVGDISTVLRVAITRRRNTPDLYEIMHVLGKANVEKRIELITK
;
A
#
# COMPACT_ATOMS: atom_id res chain seq x y z
N GLN A 1 -14.17 -13.99 -46.79
CA GLN A 1 -14.23 -13.48 -48.18
C GLN A 1 -12.89 -12.79 -48.55
N LEU A 2 -12.43 -11.75 -47.85
CA LEU A 2 -11.18 -11.03 -48.20
C LEU A 2 -9.96 -11.96 -48.30
N PHE A 3 -9.77 -12.89 -47.35
CA PHE A 3 -8.66 -13.85 -47.42
C PHE A 3 -8.72 -14.74 -48.67
N GLN A 4 -9.93 -15.19 -49.03
CA GLN A 4 -10.12 -15.99 -50.23
C GLN A 4 -9.86 -15.19 -51.50
N MET A 5 -10.35 -13.93 -51.57
CA MET A 5 -10.12 -13.07 -52.72
C MET A 5 -8.64 -12.71 -52.94
N LEU A 6 -7.87 -12.62 -51.84
CA LEU A 6 -6.44 -12.32 -51.89
C LEU A 6 -5.55 -13.56 -51.96
N GLY A 7 -6.14 -14.76 -52.07
CA GLY A 7 -5.41 -16.01 -52.11
C GLY A 7 -4.71 -16.40 -50.79
N PHE A 8 -5.09 -15.78 -49.67
CA PHE A 8 -4.51 -16.07 -48.35
C PHE A 8 -5.28 -17.16 -47.61
N LYS A 9 -4.57 -17.93 -46.80
CA LYS A 9 -5.19 -18.88 -45.90
C LYS A 9 -5.95 -18.13 -44.80
N ALA A 10 -7.25 -18.41 -44.68
CA ALA A 10 -8.06 -17.80 -43.62
C ALA A 10 -7.55 -18.19 -42.21
N PRO A 11 -7.40 -17.24 -41.28
CA PRO A 11 -7.05 -17.55 -39.88
C PRO A 11 -8.21 -18.27 -39.18
N LYS A 12 -7.89 -18.94 -38.09
CA LYS A 12 -8.91 -19.44 -37.14
C LYS A 12 -9.39 -18.28 -36.28
N TYR A 13 -10.68 -18.22 -36.02
CA TYR A 13 -11.34 -17.19 -35.23
C TYR A 13 -11.86 -17.76 -33.92
N ALA A 14 -11.79 -16.96 -32.87
CA ALA A 14 -12.45 -17.20 -31.60
C ALA A 14 -13.06 -15.88 -31.08
N HIS A 15 -14.15 -15.99 -30.34
CA HIS A 15 -14.80 -14.86 -29.69
C HIS A 15 -14.80 -15.05 -28.19
N THR A 16 -14.35 -14.02 -27.46
CA THR A 16 -14.48 -13.98 -26.01
C THR A 16 -15.85 -13.40 -25.63
N ALA A 17 -16.41 -13.84 -24.50
CA ALA A 17 -17.56 -13.19 -23.94
C ALA A 17 -17.25 -11.74 -23.58
N THR A 18 -18.25 -10.86 -23.66
CA THR A 18 -18.07 -9.44 -23.35
C THR A 18 -17.91 -9.23 -21.85
N ILE A 19 -17.09 -8.24 -21.47
CA ILE A 19 -17.01 -7.78 -20.08
C ILE A 19 -18.30 -7.00 -19.77
N LEU A 20 -18.90 -7.32 -18.63
CA LEU A 20 -20.13 -6.72 -18.13
C LEU A 20 -19.84 -5.80 -16.96
N LYS A 21 -20.70 -4.82 -16.72
CA LYS A 21 -20.71 -3.96 -15.54
C LYS A 21 -22.07 -4.06 -14.84
N ASN A 22 -22.05 -4.01 -13.52
CA ASN A 22 -23.28 -3.87 -12.75
C ASN A 22 -23.70 -2.39 -12.76
N ASP A 23 -24.93 -2.14 -13.22
CA ASP A 23 -25.52 -0.81 -13.27
C ASP A 23 -26.87 -0.85 -12.55
N ASN A 24 -26.88 -0.44 -11.28
CA ASN A 24 -28.06 -0.45 -10.41
C ASN A 24 -28.77 -1.82 -10.36
N GLY A 25 -27.99 -2.90 -10.22
CA GLY A 25 -28.52 -4.28 -10.15
C GLY A 25 -28.68 -4.96 -11.52
N ASN A 26 -28.58 -4.23 -12.62
CA ASN A 26 -28.66 -4.78 -13.97
C ASN A 26 -27.27 -4.98 -14.57
N LYS A 27 -27.06 -6.15 -15.18
CA LYS A 27 -25.82 -6.44 -15.91
C LYS A 27 -25.92 -5.89 -17.32
N ARG A 28 -25.03 -5.00 -17.70
CA ARG A 28 -24.89 -4.50 -19.05
C ARG A 28 -23.47 -4.63 -19.60
N LYS A 29 -23.32 -4.66 -20.90
CA LYS A 29 -22.01 -4.59 -21.55
C LYS A 29 -21.29 -3.30 -21.19
N ILE A 30 -20.01 -3.40 -20.81
CA ILE A 30 -19.14 -2.24 -20.62
C ILE A 30 -18.98 -1.46 -21.94
N SER A 31 -18.99 -0.14 -21.88
CA SER A 31 -19.06 0.73 -23.05
C SER A 31 -18.07 1.88 -22.96
N LYS A 32 -17.19 2.04 -23.95
CA LYS A 32 -16.21 3.14 -24.01
C LYS A 32 -16.82 4.56 -23.90
N ARG A 33 -18.11 4.72 -24.22
CA ARG A 33 -18.81 6.01 -24.12
C ARG A 33 -19.31 6.34 -22.72
N LYS A 34 -19.53 5.32 -21.88
CA LYS A 34 -20.13 5.47 -20.55
C LYS A 34 -19.16 5.09 -19.44
N ASP A 35 -18.21 4.23 -19.71
CA ASP A 35 -17.35 3.60 -18.72
C ASP A 35 -15.88 3.84 -19.07
N PRO A 36 -15.17 4.71 -18.34
CA PRO A 36 -13.74 4.99 -18.59
C PRO A 36 -12.90 3.71 -18.52
N GLU A 37 -13.23 2.78 -17.65
CA GLU A 37 -12.59 1.48 -17.51
C GLU A 37 -12.71 0.55 -18.72
N ALA A 38 -13.51 0.91 -19.74
CA ALA A 38 -13.51 0.23 -21.02
C ALA A 38 -12.37 0.65 -21.96
N SER A 39 -11.58 1.65 -21.55
CA SER A 39 -10.41 2.13 -22.28
C SER A 39 -9.12 1.64 -21.63
N ALA A 40 -8.15 1.15 -22.42
CA ALA A 40 -6.83 0.79 -21.90
C ALA A 40 -6.08 2.01 -21.34
N ASN A 41 -6.28 3.20 -21.91
CA ASN A 41 -5.64 4.43 -21.44
C ASN A 41 -6.07 4.80 -20.02
N TYR A 42 -7.29 4.51 -19.63
CA TYR A 42 -7.79 4.77 -18.28
C TYR A 42 -6.89 4.14 -17.20
N TYR A 43 -6.49 2.87 -17.37
CA TYR A 43 -5.63 2.19 -16.40
C TYR A 43 -4.24 2.82 -16.32
N LYS A 44 -3.73 3.30 -17.45
CA LYS A 44 -2.47 4.03 -17.51
C LYS A 44 -2.59 5.39 -16.79
N GLU A 45 -3.66 6.14 -17.07
CA GLU A 45 -3.92 7.45 -16.46
C GLU A 45 -4.04 7.39 -14.93
N ILE A 46 -4.74 6.39 -14.40
CA ILE A 46 -4.86 6.20 -12.94
C ILE A 46 -3.66 5.48 -12.32
N GLY A 47 -2.70 5.03 -13.14
CA GLY A 47 -1.43 4.46 -12.68
C GLY A 47 -1.46 2.99 -12.29
N ILE A 48 -2.37 2.16 -12.85
CA ILE A 48 -2.36 0.72 -12.59
C ILE A 48 -1.24 0.06 -13.39
N PRO A 49 -0.36 -0.74 -12.75
CA PRO A 49 0.69 -1.48 -13.46
C PRO A 49 0.13 -2.37 -14.56
N VAL A 50 0.81 -2.38 -15.71
CA VAL A 50 0.40 -3.20 -16.87
C VAL A 50 0.29 -4.67 -16.50
N GLU A 51 1.19 -5.17 -15.65
CA GLU A 51 1.19 -6.54 -15.14
C GLU A 51 -0.07 -6.86 -14.35
N ALA A 52 -0.56 -5.92 -13.54
CA ALA A 52 -1.81 -6.07 -12.78
C ALA A 52 -3.03 -6.15 -13.70
N VAL A 53 -3.07 -5.31 -14.74
CA VAL A 53 -4.15 -5.35 -15.74
C VAL A 53 -4.13 -6.68 -16.50
N LYS A 54 -2.96 -7.17 -16.93
CA LYS A 54 -2.82 -8.47 -17.61
C LYS A 54 -3.26 -9.62 -16.70
N GLU A 55 -2.84 -9.62 -15.44
CA GLU A 55 -3.21 -10.65 -14.46
C GLU A 55 -4.73 -10.64 -14.20
N TYR A 56 -5.32 -9.46 -14.07
CA TYR A 56 -6.76 -9.32 -13.95
C TYR A 56 -7.52 -9.84 -15.17
N LEU A 57 -7.06 -9.52 -16.38
CA LEU A 57 -7.67 -10.01 -17.62
C LEU A 57 -7.59 -11.54 -17.72
N LEU A 58 -6.47 -12.16 -17.33
CA LEU A 58 -6.35 -13.62 -17.25
C LEU A 58 -7.34 -14.21 -16.23
N ASN A 59 -7.50 -13.55 -15.08
CA ASN A 59 -8.41 -13.97 -14.03
C ASN A 59 -9.88 -14.02 -14.50
N ILE A 60 -10.30 -13.01 -15.29
CA ILE A 60 -11.67 -12.96 -15.80
C ILE A 60 -11.88 -13.82 -17.09
N ALA A 61 -10.80 -14.07 -17.83
CA ALA A 61 -10.85 -14.81 -19.09
C ALA A 61 -10.78 -16.31 -18.88
N ASN A 62 -10.12 -16.81 -17.84
CA ASN A 62 -9.86 -18.24 -17.64
C ASN A 62 -10.13 -18.68 -16.20
N SER A 63 -11.11 -19.56 -16.00
CA SER A 63 -11.56 -19.97 -14.66
C SER A 63 -10.50 -20.69 -13.81
N ASN A 64 -9.42 -21.20 -14.43
CA ASN A 64 -8.33 -21.89 -13.72
C ASN A 64 -7.26 -20.93 -13.21
N PHE A 65 -7.23 -19.67 -13.71
CA PHE A 65 -6.12 -18.76 -13.42
C PHE A 65 -5.99 -18.43 -11.94
N GLU A 66 -7.10 -18.16 -11.25
CA GLU A 66 -7.07 -17.82 -9.83
C GLU A 66 -6.49 -18.93 -8.95
N ILE A 67 -6.86 -20.19 -9.25
CA ILE A 67 -6.34 -21.37 -8.54
C ILE A 67 -4.85 -21.53 -8.84
N TRP A 68 -4.48 -21.44 -10.13
CA TRP A 68 -3.07 -21.52 -10.54
C TRP A 68 -2.22 -20.43 -9.87
N ARG A 69 -2.69 -19.19 -9.80
CA ARG A 69 -1.97 -18.07 -9.16
C ARG A 69 -1.78 -18.29 -7.66
N LYS A 70 -2.79 -18.82 -6.94
CA LYS A 70 -2.67 -19.18 -5.53
C LYS A 70 -1.61 -20.27 -5.29
N GLN A 71 -1.50 -21.23 -6.19
CA GLN A 71 -0.50 -22.31 -6.11
C GLN A 71 0.89 -21.88 -6.58
N ASN A 72 0.98 -20.85 -7.39
CA ASN A 72 2.21 -20.34 -8.00
C ASN A 72 2.36 -18.84 -7.83
N PRO A 73 2.46 -18.34 -6.56
CA PRO A 73 2.41 -16.90 -6.28
C PRO A 73 3.53 -16.11 -6.96
N ASP A 74 4.71 -16.73 -7.15
CA ASP A 74 5.91 -16.04 -7.63
C ASP A 74 6.24 -16.32 -9.09
N LYS A 75 5.47 -17.19 -9.75
CA LYS A 75 5.69 -17.47 -11.18
C LYS A 75 5.22 -16.34 -12.07
N SER A 76 5.90 -16.17 -13.20
CA SER A 76 5.43 -15.26 -14.25
C SER A 76 4.07 -15.71 -14.80
N ILE A 77 3.19 -14.74 -15.09
CA ILE A 77 1.91 -15.04 -15.76
C ILE A 77 2.09 -15.71 -17.12
N LYS A 78 3.27 -15.56 -17.74
CA LYS A 78 3.63 -16.23 -19.01
C LYS A 78 3.75 -17.74 -18.87
N GLU A 79 3.91 -18.26 -17.66
CA GLU A 79 3.99 -19.68 -17.37
C GLU A 79 2.61 -20.34 -17.21
N PHE A 80 1.55 -19.51 -17.18
CA PHE A 80 0.19 -20.03 -17.12
C PHE A 80 -0.23 -20.69 -18.43
N ASP A 81 -0.68 -21.95 -18.35
CA ASP A 81 -1.25 -22.67 -19.50
C ASP A 81 -2.69 -22.17 -19.76
N PHE A 82 -2.80 -21.22 -20.69
CA PHE A 82 -4.09 -20.64 -21.05
C PHE A 82 -4.90 -21.59 -21.94
N GLN A 83 -6.01 -22.08 -21.42
CA GLN A 83 -6.86 -23.08 -22.10
C GLN A 83 -8.15 -22.43 -22.62
N LEU A 84 -8.36 -22.45 -23.94
CA LEU A 84 -9.58 -21.93 -24.58
C LEU A 84 -10.86 -22.62 -24.05
N THR A 85 -10.78 -23.91 -23.68
CA THR A 85 -11.89 -24.70 -23.11
C THR A 85 -12.30 -24.23 -21.71
N LYS A 86 -11.46 -23.45 -21.03
CA LYS A 86 -11.71 -22.89 -19.69
C LYS A 86 -12.18 -21.43 -19.72
N MET A 87 -12.40 -20.89 -20.91
CA MET A 87 -13.00 -19.57 -21.06
C MET A 87 -14.49 -19.61 -20.75
N SER A 88 -14.98 -18.60 -20.04
CA SER A 88 -16.41 -18.46 -19.77
C SER A 88 -17.17 -18.07 -21.04
N VAL A 89 -18.30 -18.71 -21.29
CA VAL A 89 -19.23 -18.33 -22.36
C VAL A 89 -20.18 -17.21 -21.92
N SER A 90 -20.36 -17.02 -20.61
CA SER A 90 -21.05 -15.87 -20.04
C SER A 90 -20.06 -14.74 -19.72
N GLY A 91 -20.46 -13.49 -19.99
CA GLY A 91 -19.58 -12.34 -19.72
C GLY A 91 -19.19 -12.24 -18.24
N ALA A 92 -17.93 -11.92 -17.97
CA ALA A 92 -17.43 -11.65 -16.62
C ALA A 92 -17.82 -10.24 -16.19
N LEU A 93 -18.20 -10.08 -14.91
CA LEU A 93 -18.40 -8.75 -14.33
C LEU A 93 -17.03 -8.09 -14.08
N PHE A 94 -16.91 -6.83 -14.52
CA PHE A 94 -15.78 -5.99 -14.15
C PHE A 94 -15.85 -5.64 -12.68
N ASP A 95 -14.73 -5.84 -11.99
CA ASP A 95 -14.56 -5.57 -10.56
C ASP A 95 -13.25 -4.78 -10.33
N MET A 96 -13.42 -3.48 -10.06
CA MET A 96 -12.28 -2.57 -9.77
C MET A 96 -11.61 -2.93 -8.45
N VAL A 97 -12.37 -3.38 -7.44
CA VAL A 97 -11.79 -3.74 -6.13
C VAL A 97 -10.83 -4.92 -6.31
N LYS A 98 -11.24 -5.94 -7.08
CA LYS A 98 -10.39 -7.08 -7.41
C LYS A 98 -9.16 -6.67 -8.21
N LEU A 99 -9.28 -5.75 -9.17
CA LEU A 99 -8.15 -5.24 -9.94
C LEU A 99 -7.15 -4.51 -9.05
N LEU A 100 -7.61 -3.65 -8.13
CA LEU A 100 -6.75 -2.95 -7.18
C LEU A 100 -6.08 -3.91 -6.18
N ASP A 101 -6.77 -4.97 -5.74
CA ASP A 101 -6.13 -6.00 -4.89
C ASP A 101 -5.03 -6.76 -5.65
N ILE A 102 -5.24 -7.06 -6.93
CA ILE A 102 -4.19 -7.61 -7.81
C ILE A 102 -3.04 -6.60 -7.93
N GLY A 103 -3.32 -5.31 -8.11
CA GLY A 103 -2.32 -4.24 -8.14
C GLY A 103 -1.44 -4.23 -6.89
N LYS A 104 -2.05 -4.30 -5.70
CA LYS A 104 -1.33 -4.43 -4.42
C LYS A 104 -0.42 -5.66 -4.38
N ASN A 105 -0.90 -6.80 -4.87
CA ASN A 105 -0.11 -8.02 -4.92
C ASN A 105 1.07 -7.91 -5.88
N VAL A 106 0.88 -7.30 -7.05
CA VAL A 106 1.94 -7.11 -8.05
C VAL A 106 2.99 -6.16 -7.50
N ILE A 107 2.59 -4.96 -7.03
CA ILE A 107 3.52 -3.94 -6.53
C ILE A 107 4.26 -4.41 -5.26
N SER A 108 3.63 -5.21 -4.41
CA SER A 108 4.29 -5.75 -3.20
C SER A 108 5.50 -6.63 -3.50
N LYS A 109 5.59 -7.20 -4.70
CA LYS A 109 6.72 -8.02 -5.15
C LYS A 109 7.86 -7.22 -5.79
N TYR A 110 7.61 -5.97 -6.12
CA TYR A 110 8.62 -5.09 -6.72
C TYR A 110 9.65 -4.66 -5.67
N THR A 111 10.89 -4.51 -6.07
CA THR A 111 11.91 -3.84 -5.25
C THR A 111 11.55 -2.35 -5.06
N ALA A 112 12.12 -1.71 -4.05
CA ALA A 112 11.93 -0.27 -3.86
C ALA A 112 12.37 0.54 -5.10
N GLU A 113 13.45 0.12 -5.74
CA GLU A 113 13.95 0.77 -6.96
C GLU A 113 12.99 0.58 -8.15
N GLN A 114 12.38 -0.60 -8.30
CA GLN A 114 11.35 -0.82 -9.33
C GLN A 114 10.13 0.07 -9.07
N VAL A 115 9.64 0.14 -7.82
CA VAL A 115 8.52 1.02 -7.47
C VAL A 115 8.86 2.47 -7.73
N TYR A 116 10.07 2.90 -7.37
CA TYR A 116 10.53 4.26 -7.66
C TYR A 116 10.52 4.56 -9.16
N ASN A 117 11.15 3.71 -9.98
CA ASN A 117 11.28 3.94 -11.40
C ASN A 117 9.92 4.00 -12.11
N GLU A 118 9.03 3.04 -11.82
CA GLU A 118 7.68 2.98 -12.41
C GLU A 118 6.79 4.15 -11.96
N ALA A 119 6.85 4.52 -10.67
CA ALA A 119 6.09 5.65 -10.14
C ALA A 119 6.62 6.99 -10.69
N TYR A 120 7.93 7.13 -10.83
CA TYR A 120 8.57 8.31 -11.39
C TYR A 120 8.19 8.50 -12.87
N GLU A 121 8.33 7.46 -13.71
CA GLU A 121 7.93 7.49 -15.12
C GLU A 121 6.44 7.83 -15.29
N TRP A 122 5.58 7.28 -14.44
CA TRP A 122 4.16 7.62 -14.46
C TRP A 122 3.93 9.08 -14.05
N ALA A 123 4.62 9.56 -13.00
CA ALA A 123 4.47 10.90 -12.47
C ALA A 123 4.91 11.98 -13.46
N GLU A 124 5.93 11.73 -14.30
CA GLU A 124 6.36 12.67 -15.37
C GLU A 124 5.20 13.10 -16.28
N THR A 125 4.18 12.26 -16.43
CA THR A 125 3.05 12.55 -17.30
C THR A 125 1.79 12.97 -16.53
N TYR A 126 1.58 12.44 -15.33
CA TYR A 126 0.27 12.47 -14.68
C TYR A 126 0.24 13.13 -13.31
N ASP A 127 1.37 13.30 -12.60
CA ASP A 127 1.39 13.86 -11.24
C ASP A 127 2.68 14.63 -10.93
N ASN A 128 2.69 15.93 -11.21
CA ASN A 128 3.84 16.79 -10.94
C ASN A 128 4.19 16.86 -9.43
N GLU A 129 3.21 16.75 -8.53
CA GLU A 129 3.48 16.79 -7.09
C GLU A 129 4.20 15.52 -6.61
N LEU A 130 3.83 14.36 -7.15
CA LEU A 130 4.58 13.13 -6.91
C LEU A 130 5.97 13.22 -7.52
N LEU A 131 6.10 13.76 -8.73
CA LEU A 131 7.39 13.93 -9.40
C LEU A 131 8.35 14.77 -8.56
N GLU A 132 7.88 15.90 -8.01
CA GLU A 132 8.66 16.74 -7.09
C GLU A 132 9.06 16.00 -5.82
N LEU A 133 8.15 15.22 -5.25
CA LEU A 133 8.41 14.42 -4.05
C LEU A 133 9.51 13.38 -4.29
N LEU A 134 9.54 12.78 -5.47
CA LEU A 134 10.51 11.76 -5.87
C LEU A 134 11.87 12.31 -6.35
N ASN A 135 12.08 13.63 -6.36
CA ASN A 135 13.32 14.27 -6.85
C ASN A 135 14.59 13.78 -6.15
N ASN A 136 14.53 13.47 -4.87
CA ASN A 136 15.64 12.84 -4.15
C ASN A 136 15.53 11.31 -4.26
N LYS A 137 16.09 10.75 -5.33
CA LYS A 137 16.02 9.31 -5.62
C LYS A 137 16.51 8.45 -4.47
N GLU A 138 17.65 8.79 -3.86
CA GLU A 138 18.24 7.98 -2.78
C GLU A 138 17.30 7.91 -1.57
N TYR A 139 16.77 9.05 -1.14
CA TYR A 139 15.84 9.13 -0.03
C TYR A 139 14.51 8.43 -0.35
N SER A 140 13.97 8.69 -1.53
CA SER A 140 12.71 8.07 -1.99
C SER A 140 12.80 6.54 -2.00
N ILE A 141 13.93 5.97 -2.45
CA ILE A 141 14.14 4.52 -2.42
C ILE A 141 14.20 4.01 -0.97
N LYS A 142 14.86 4.72 -0.03
CA LYS A 142 14.86 4.34 1.39
C LYS A 142 13.44 4.31 1.97
N VAL A 143 12.64 5.33 1.68
CA VAL A 143 11.23 5.41 2.11
C VAL A 143 10.39 4.29 1.52
N LEU A 144 10.52 4.04 0.22
CA LEU A 144 9.79 2.99 -0.48
C LEU A 144 10.23 1.58 -0.06
N ASN A 145 11.42 1.43 0.53
CA ASN A 145 11.93 0.14 0.98
C ASN A 145 11.38 -0.30 2.34
N ILE A 146 10.75 0.61 3.10
CA ILE A 146 10.14 0.28 4.39
C ILE A 146 9.14 -0.89 4.20
N GLU A 147 9.34 -1.98 4.96
CA GLU A 147 8.59 -3.25 4.88
C GLU A 147 8.56 -3.93 3.50
N ARG A 148 9.53 -3.64 2.61
CA ARG A 148 9.72 -4.41 1.38
C ARG A 148 10.71 -5.56 1.56
N GLY A 149 10.59 -6.58 0.69
CA GLY A 149 11.48 -7.75 0.73
C GLY A 149 11.30 -8.65 1.95
N LYS A 150 10.30 -8.41 2.79
CA LYS A 150 9.95 -9.28 3.93
C LYS A 150 9.03 -10.41 3.51
N ALA A 151 8.89 -11.43 4.36
CA ALA A 151 7.96 -12.55 4.13
C ALA A 151 6.49 -12.08 3.97
N LYS A 152 6.15 -10.97 4.59
CA LYS A 152 4.87 -10.27 4.41
C LYS A 152 5.15 -8.83 4.03
N PRO A 153 5.36 -8.54 2.74
CA PRO A 153 5.66 -7.19 2.29
C PRO A 153 4.43 -6.28 2.42
N ARG A 154 4.67 -4.97 2.49
CA ARG A 154 3.59 -3.97 2.50
C ARG A 154 2.71 -4.08 1.25
N ARG A 155 1.41 -3.87 1.41
CA ARG A 155 0.37 -3.98 0.37
C ARG A 155 -0.57 -2.77 0.36
N ASP A 156 -0.04 -1.59 0.58
CA ASP A 156 -0.78 -0.34 0.66
C ASP A 156 -0.87 0.42 -0.67
N ILE A 157 0.03 0.12 -1.62
CA ILE A 157 0.06 0.73 -2.95
C ILE A 157 -0.61 -0.21 -3.95
N ALA A 158 -1.73 0.22 -4.55
CA ALA A 158 -2.44 -0.53 -5.58
C ALA A 158 -2.13 -0.03 -7.00
N LYS A 159 -1.75 1.24 -7.11
CA LYS A 159 -1.49 1.99 -8.34
C LYS A 159 -0.53 3.13 -8.06
N TRP A 160 0.12 3.67 -9.09
CA TRP A 160 1.15 4.70 -8.92
C TRP A 160 0.61 6.00 -8.32
N SER A 161 -0.65 6.35 -8.59
CA SER A 161 -1.30 7.50 -7.95
C SER A 161 -1.53 7.36 -6.44
N ASP A 162 -1.35 6.17 -5.85
CA ASP A 162 -1.41 5.98 -4.40
C ASP A 162 -0.08 6.32 -3.72
N VAL A 163 1.04 6.31 -4.49
CA VAL A 163 2.40 6.43 -3.93
C VAL A 163 2.57 7.70 -3.14
N LYS A 164 2.15 8.86 -3.70
CA LYS A 164 2.25 10.16 -3.02
C LYS A 164 1.64 10.09 -1.62
N HIS A 165 0.39 9.68 -1.51
CA HIS A 165 -0.29 9.56 -0.23
C HIS A 165 0.41 8.58 0.72
N CYS A 166 0.98 7.48 0.21
CA CYS A 166 1.65 6.48 1.04
C CYS A 166 2.99 6.93 1.62
N ILE A 167 3.64 7.99 1.06
CA ILE A 167 4.99 8.40 1.46
C ILE A 167 5.13 9.87 1.84
N GLU A 168 4.20 10.76 1.51
CA GLU A 168 4.35 12.23 1.68
C GLU A 168 4.66 12.65 3.11
N TYR A 169 4.14 11.94 4.13
CA TYR A 169 4.46 12.22 5.53
C TYR A 169 5.94 12.00 5.90
N MET A 170 6.70 11.32 5.06
CA MET A 170 8.13 11.12 5.26
C MET A 170 8.96 12.35 4.88
N TYR A 171 8.40 13.28 4.13
CA TYR A 171 9.09 14.49 3.65
C TYR A 171 8.75 15.68 4.55
N ASP A 172 9.78 16.32 5.09
CA ASP A 172 9.61 17.36 6.11
C ASP A 172 8.83 18.57 5.62
N ASP A 173 9.05 19.01 4.37
CA ASP A 173 8.29 20.12 3.76
C ASP A 173 6.79 19.80 3.71
N LYS A 174 6.41 18.57 3.40
CA LYS A 174 5.01 18.13 3.40
C LYS A 174 4.47 17.93 4.81
N PHE A 175 5.24 17.30 5.69
CA PHE A 175 4.83 17.06 7.07
C PHE A 175 4.58 18.35 7.84
N PHE A 176 5.50 19.33 7.75
CA PHE A 176 5.38 20.60 8.48
C PHE A 176 4.39 21.59 7.85
N ALA A 177 4.14 21.48 6.53
CA ALA A 177 3.11 22.26 5.84
C ALA A 177 1.69 21.68 6.01
N SER A 178 1.54 20.43 6.44
CA SER A 178 0.22 19.81 6.63
C SER A 178 -0.55 20.49 7.76
N ASN A 179 -1.83 20.75 7.51
CA ASN A 179 -2.80 21.20 8.50
C ASN A 179 -3.60 20.04 9.11
N ASP A 180 -3.22 18.79 8.82
CA ASP A 180 -3.90 17.62 9.35
C ASP A 180 -3.81 17.63 10.88
N GLU A 181 -4.94 17.39 11.53
CA GLU A 181 -4.99 17.25 12.98
C GLU A 181 -4.33 15.95 13.45
N TYR A 182 -3.79 15.98 14.66
CA TYR A 182 -3.27 14.77 15.30
C TYR A 182 -4.42 13.96 15.88
N GLU A 183 -4.89 12.97 15.13
CA GLU A 183 -5.96 12.08 15.58
C GLU A 183 -5.40 10.91 16.41
N PHE A 184 -5.28 11.11 17.70
CA PHE A 184 -4.94 10.05 18.64
C PHE A 184 -6.14 9.11 18.84
N ASP A 185 -5.88 7.83 19.11
CA ASP A 185 -6.93 6.82 19.29
C ASP A 185 -7.39 6.75 20.77
N LYS A 186 -6.97 5.73 21.50
CA LYS A 186 -7.41 5.50 22.90
C LYS A 186 -6.80 6.49 23.88
N ILE A 187 -5.54 6.87 23.68
CA ILE A 187 -4.85 7.86 24.49
C ILE A 187 -5.02 9.21 23.81
N ASN A 188 -5.92 10.05 24.31
CA ASN A 188 -6.26 11.37 23.75
C ASN A 188 -6.12 12.52 24.76
N ASP A 189 -5.77 12.24 26.01
CA ASP A 189 -5.41 13.26 26.99
C ASP A 189 -4.07 13.90 26.63
N LYS A 190 -4.06 15.23 26.53
CA LYS A 190 -2.90 15.99 26.06
C LYS A 190 -1.69 15.88 27.00
N GLU A 191 -1.92 15.87 28.31
CA GLU A 191 -0.84 15.79 29.28
C GLU A 191 -0.23 14.39 29.29
N GLU A 192 -1.06 13.36 29.15
CA GLU A 192 -0.58 11.99 29.04
C GLU A 192 0.21 11.77 27.74
N ILE A 193 -0.26 12.30 26.61
CA ILE A 193 0.47 12.26 25.34
C ILE A 193 1.84 12.93 25.48
N LYS A 194 1.90 14.15 26.07
CA LYS A 194 3.16 14.85 26.31
C LYS A 194 4.09 14.05 27.23
N LYS A 195 3.55 13.45 28.27
CA LYS A 195 4.32 12.59 29.20
C LYS A 195 4.94 11.42 28.49
N ILE A 196 4.17 10.70 27.66
CA ILE A 196 4.63 9.56 26.88
C ILE A 196 5.77 9.99 25.92
N LEU A 197 5.56 11.07 25.15
CA LEU A 197 6.51 11.54 24.16
C LEU A 197 7.82 12.05 24.80
N ASN A 198 7.73 12.79 25.93
CA ASN A 198 8.89 13.27 26.67
C ASN A 198 9.67 12.12 27.32
N LEU A 199 8.99 11.14 27.90
CA LEU A 199 9.63 9.96 28.48
C LEU A 199 10.34 9.14 27.40
N TYR A 200 9.72 8.97 26.24
CA TYR A 200 10.33 8.29 25.12
C TYR A 200 11.64 8.95 24.71
N MET A 201 11.62 10.25 24.42
CA MET A 201 12.81 10.99 23.97
C MET A 201 13.92 11.05 24.99
N SER A 202 13.58 11.23 26.29
CA SER A 202 14.57 11.44 27.34
C SER A 202 15.25 10.15 27.82
N LYS A 203 14.57 8.99 27.71
CA LYS A 203 15.03 7.75 28.34
C LYS A 203 15.10 6.54 27.40
N TYR A 204 14.18 6.44 26.44
CA TYR A 204 13.99 5.22 25.67
C TYR A 204 14.43 5.31 24.20
N TYR A 205 14.54 6.53 23.65
CA TYR A 205 14.98 6.71 22.26
C TYR A 205 16.51 6.58 22.14
N ASP A 206 16.93 5.65 21.31
CA ASP A 206 18.32 5.49 20.91
C ASP A 206 18.38 5.12 19.42
N GLU A 207 19.05 5.95 18.61
CA GLU A 207 19.17 5.73 17.17
C GLU A 207 19.99 4.47 16.82
N ALA A 208 20.83 4.01 17.75
CA ALA A 208 21.65 2.82 17.58
C ALA A 208 20.92 1.49 17.86
N ASP A 209 19.71 1.55 18.41
CA ASP A 209 18.93 0.34 18.71
C ASP A 209 18.58 -0.40 17.41
N ASP A 210 18.66 -1.73 17.46
CA ASP A 210 17.97 -2.56 16.48
C ASP A 210 16.47 -2.67 16.79
N GLN A 211 15.69 -3.20 15.83
CA GLN A 211 14.23 -3.30 15.96
C GLN A 211 13.79 -4.09 17.21
N GLN A 212 14.52 -5.15 17.58
CA GLN A 212 14.19 -5.98 18.73
C GLN A 212 14.45 -5.24 20.05
N THR A 213 15.58 -4.58 20.16
CA THR A 213 15.96 -3.75 21.31
C THR A 213 14.99 -2.58 21.48
N TRP A 214 14.70 -1.85 20.38
CA TRP A 214 13.73 -0.77 20.37
C TRP A 214 12.35 -1.24 20.89
N PHE A 215 11.84 -2.36 20.36
CA PHE A 215 10.53 -2.87 20.80
C PHE A 215 10.54 -3.37 22.24
N GLY A 216 11.67 -3.90 22.72
CA GLY A 216 11.89 -4.22 24.13
C GLY A 216 11.76 -2.97 25.02
N LYS A 217 12.44 -1.88 24.65
CA LYS A 217 12.35 -0.58 25.34
C LYS A 217 10.93 0.00 25.31
N MET A 218 10.18 -0.16 24.22
CA MET A 218 8.77 0.24 24.16
C MET A 218 7.90 -0.50 25.18
N LYS A 219 8.16 -1.79 25.40
CA LYS A 219 7.48 -2.58 26.42
C LYS A 219 7.85 -2.13 27.83
N ASP A 220 9.13 -1.84 28.09
CA ASP A 220 9.61 -1.34 29.37
C ASP A 220 8.98 0.03 29.68
N MET A 221 8.89 0.91 28.70
CA MET A 221 8.22 2.19 28.82
C MET A 221 6.71 2.05 29.11
N ALA A 222 6.05 1.08 28.47
CA ALA A 222 4.65 0.79 28.71
C ALA A 222 4.42 0.40 30.18
N GLU A 223 5.25 -0.50 30.71
CA GLU A 223 5.20 -0.93 32.12
C GLU A 223 5.45 0.23 33.09
N GLU A 224 6.45 1.07 32.83
CA GLU A 224 6.75 2.24 33.66
C GLU A 224 5.60 3.26 33.70
N LEU A 225 4.85 3.38 32.61
CA LEU A 225 3.67 4.26 32.50
C LEU A 225 2.39 3.60 33.07
N GLY A 226 2.45 2.34 33.54
CA GLY A 226 1.30 1.62 34.07
C GLY A 226 0.41 0.98 33.01
N TYR A 227 0.89 0.81 31.78
CA TYR A 227 0.23 0.10 30.71
C TYR A 227 0.67 -1.36 30.65
N ALA A 228 -0.17 -2.23 30.09
CA ALA A 228 0.21 -3.61 29.87
C ALA A 228 1.39 -3.72 28.90
N ARG A 229 2.40 -4.46 29.30
CA ARG A 229 3.61 -4.73 28.52
C ARG A 229 3.32 -5.49 27.23
N GLU A 230 2.30 -6.35 27.25
CA GLU A 230 1.91 -7.20 26.14
C GLU A 230 0.40 -7.08 25.86
N VAL A 231 0.04 -7.11 24.59
CA VAL A 231 -1.38 -7.12 24.18
C VAL A 231 -2.15 -8.31 24.79
N LYS A 232 -1.46 -9.45 24.97
CA LYS A 232 -2.06 -10.65 25.57
C LYS A 232 -2.40 -10.46 27.05
N GLU A 233 -1.61 -9.71 27.79
CA GLU A 233 -1.87 -9.37 29.21
C GLU A 233 -3.09 -8.47 29.32
N TYR A 234 -3.13 -7.42 28.51
CA TYR A 234 -4.29 -6.53 28.44
C TYR A 234 -5.59 -7.29 28.12
N LYS A 235 -5.56 -8.21 27.15
CA LYS A 235 -6.75 -9.00 26.77
C LYS A 235 -7.24 -9.94 27.87
N LYS A 236 -6.38 -10.37 28.79
CA LYS A 236 -6.76 -11.24 29.92
C LYS A 236 -7.42 -10.46 31.07
N GLU A 237 -6.93 -9.25 31.34
CA GLU A 237 -7.36 -8.41 32.45
C GLU A 237 -7.52 -6.95 31.99
N PRO A 238 -8.50 -6.65 31.10
CA PRO A 238 -8.63 -5.32 30.51
C PRO A 238 -8.94 -4.21 31.52
N GLU A 239 -9.61 -4.55 32.62
CA GLU A 239 -9.94 -3.60 33.69
C GLU A 239 -8.74 -3.18 34.54
N LYS A 240 -7.62 -3.91 34.45
CA LYS A 240 -6.42 -3.65 35.25
C LYS A 240 -5.54 -2.55 34.61
N TRP A 241 -5.64 -2.35 33.31
CA TRP A 241 -4.73 -1.53 32.55
C TRP A 241 -5.46 -0.46 31.75
N PRO A 242 -4.96 0.77 31.69
CA PRO A 242 -5.54 1.81 30.83
C PRO A 242 -5.39 1.50 29.33
N GLY A 243 -4.47 0.59 28.98
CA GLY A 243 -4.17 0.16 27.63
C GLY A 243 -2.94 -0.73 27.60
N HIS A 244 -2.26 -0.81 26.47
CA HIS A 244 -1.09 -1.67 26.26
C HIS A 244 -0.01 -0.99 25.40
N VAL A 245 1.15 -1.64 25.25
CA VAL A 245 2.29 -1.16 24.45
C VAL A 245 1.91 -0.69 23.05
N GLY A 246 0.92 -1.30 22.41
CA GLY A 246 0.44 -0.89 21.08
C GLY A 246 -0.25 0.46 21.09
N ASP A 247 -0.94 0.83 22.16
CA ASP A 247 -1.60 2.13 22.30
C ASP A 247 -0.53 3.24 22.44
N ILE A 248 0.53 2.99 23.22
CA ILE A 248 1.69 3.88 23.35
C ILE A 248 2.42 4.03 22.00
N SER A 249 2.63 2.91 21.29
CA SER A 249 3.24 2.93 19.96
C SER A 249 2.39 3.73 18.96
N THR A 250 1.06 3.74 19.13
CA THR A 250 0.15 4.55 18.31
C THR A 250 0.33 6.03 18.60
N VAL A 251 0.54 6.44 19.85
CA VAL A 251 0.86 7.84 20.20
C VAL A 251 2.12 8.31 19.48
N LEU A 252 3.20 7.53 19.54
CA LEU A 252 4.44 7.85 18.81
C LEU A 252 4.21 7.91 17.29
N ARG A 253 3.48 6.94 16.75
CA ARG A 253 3.17 6.88 15.31
C ARG A 253 2.44 8.13 14.86
N VAL A 254 1.38 8.52 15.56
CA VAL A 254 0.61 9.72 15.24
C VAL A 254 1.47 10.98 15.37
N ALA A 255 2.26 11.09 16.42
CA ALA A 255 3.16 12.24 16.63
C ALA A 255 4.16 12.42 15.47
N ILE A 256 4.71 11.31 14.95
CA ILE A 256 5.76 11.30 13.94
C ILE A 256 5.19 11.38 12.51
N THR A 257 3.97 10.84 12.27
CA THR A 257 3.42 10.68 10.91
C THR A 257 2.08 11.36 10.67
N ARG A 258 1.42 11.88 11.70
CA ARG A 258 0.02 12.35 11.70
C ARG A 258 -0.99 11.26 11.28
N ARG A 259 -0.59 9.98 11.32
CA ARG A 259 -1.40 8.85 10.86
C ARG A 259 -1.44 7.74 11.89
N ARG A 260 -2.60 7.11 12.04
CA ARG A 260 -2.75 5.91 12.91
C ARG A 260 -2.21 4.64 12.25
N ASN A 261 -2.32 4.57 10.93
CA ASN A 261 -1.91 3.40 10.14
C ASN A 261 -0.80 3.78 9.16
N THR A 262 0.37 3.21 9.38
CA THR A 262 1.54 3.36 8.51
C THR A 262 2.28 2.03 8.47
N PRO A 263 3.28 1.87 7.62
CA PRO A 263 4.26 0.79 7.75
C PRO A 263 4.95 0.78 9.12
N ASP A 264 5.94 -0.09 9.27
CA ASP A 264 6.68 -0.30 10.53
C ASP A 264 7.24 1.01 11.11
N LEU A 265 6.87 1.32 12.35
CA LEU A 265 7.24 2.58 13.01
C LEU A 265 8.75 2.70 13.25
N TYR A 266 9.42 1.59 13.62
CA TYR A 266 10.87 1.58 13.82
C TYR A 266 11.59 1.94 12.52
N GLU A 267 11.22 1.31 11.41
CA GLU A 267 11.82 1.61 10.11
C GLU A 267 11.56 3.06 9.66
N ILE A 268 10.35 3.57 9.91
CA ILE A 268 10.01 4.99 9.66
C ILE A 268 10.96 5.92 10.42
N MET A 269 11.11 5.71 11.74
CA MET A 269 11.99 6.56 12.56
C MET A 269 13.46 6.46 12.14
N HIS A 270 13.90 5.26 11.78
CA HIS A 270 15.27 5.03 11.31
C HIS A 270 15.55 5.76 9.98
N VAL A 271 14.58 5.78 9.04
CA VAL A 271 14.72 6.53 7.78
C VAL A 271 14.65 8.04 8.00
N LEU A 272 13.81 8.52 8.93
CA LEU A 272 13.71 9.96 9.28
C LEU A 272 14.97 10.47 9.97
N GLY A 273 15.63 9.64 10.80
CA GLY A 273 16.75 10.02 11.64
C GLY A 273 16.34 10.83 12.87
N LYS A 274 17.25 10.86 13.86
CA LYS A 274 17.02 11.46 15.18
C LYS A 274 16.49 12.89 15.13
N ALA A 275 17.16 13.75 14.36
CA ALA A 275 16.83 15.17 14.30
C ALA A 275 15.38 15.44 13.84
N ASN A 276 14.87 14.66 12.87
CA ASN A 276 13.51 14.83 12.38
C ASN A 276 12.48 14.22 13.34
N VAL A 277 12.80 13.10 13.98
CA VAL A 277 11.96 12.52 15.03
C VAL A 277 11.78 13.49 16.19
N GLU A 278 12.88 14.09 16.68
CA GLU A 278 12.85 15.11 17.75
C GLU A 278 11.99 16.33 17.36
N LYS A 279 12.22 16.93 16.19
CA LYS A 279 11.45 18.09 15.70
C LYS A 279 9.95 17.79 15.62
N ARG A 280 9.56 16.62 15.16
CA ARG A 280 8.14 16.24 15.02
C ARG A 280 7.48 16.06 16.38
N ILE A 281 8.16 15.44 17.33
CA ILE A 281 7.68 15.28 18.72
C ILE A 281 7.58 16.63 19.42
N GLU A 282 8.52 17.54 19.21
CA GLU A 282 8.51 18.88 19.79
C GLU A 282 7.28 19.72 19.40
N LEU A 283 6.66 19.49 18.23
CA LEU A 283 5.42 20.16 17.84
C LEU A 283 4.25 19.89 18.79
N ILE A 284 4.30 18.78 19.51
CA ILE A 284 3.23 18.36 20.42
C ILE A 284 3.60 18.64 21.88
N THR A 285 4.89 18.52 22.21
CA THR A 285 5.36 18.63 23.60
C THR A 285 5.62 20.05 24.05
N LYS A 286 5.91 20.96 23.13
CA LYS A 286 6.00 22.41 23.37
C LYS A 286 4.62 23.06 23.31
#